data_727f21225745bde67fd40ed5a1508d3c
#
_entry.id   727f21225745bde67fd40ed5a1508d3c
#
_cell.length_a   1.000
_cell.length_b   1.000
_cell.length_c   1.000
_cell.angle_alpha   90.00
_cell.angle_beta   90.00
_cell.angle_gamma   90.00
#
_symmetry.space_group_name_H-M   'P 1'
#
loop_
_entity.id
_entity.type
_entity.pdbx_description
1 polymer ?
#
loop_
_entity_poly.entity_id
_entity_poly.type
_entity_poly.pdbx_seq_one_letter_code
_entity_poly.pdbx_strand_id
1 'polypeptide(L)'
;MSDSGFRPIAEGYDDRQDGCLFCVVRSNEFLDENAFCYASKDAHPVTHQHALIIPKRHVVDYFDLTELEVAAIHQMLIAMRNRIKNDDLTVNGFNIGVNVGKIAGQSIPHVHVHLIPRRQGDVENPQGGVRGVIPDKQKY
;
A
#
# COMPACT_ATOMS: atom_id res chain seq x y z
N MET A 1 -1.77 25.01 -10.61
CA MET A 1 -2.12 24.60 -9.97
C MET A 1 -1.70 24.54 -8.89
N SER A 2 -1.75 24.47 -8.65
CA SER A 2 -1.51 24.24 -7.83
C SER A 2 -1.54 24.00 -7.17
N ASP A 3 -1.23 24.10 -7.02
CA ASP A 3 -1.64 23.77 -6.46
C ASP A 3 -1.53 23.46 -5.11
N SER A 4 -1.97 23.59 -4.30
CA SER A 4 -2.20 23.09 -2.95
C SER A 4 -1.55 21.76 -2.63
N GLY A 5 -0.52 21.36 -3.37
CA GLY A 5 0.18 20.12 -3.16
C GLY A 5 -0.50 18.87 -3.71
N PHE A 6 -1.67 18.99 -4.30
CA PHE A 6 -2.33 17.89 -4.96
C PHE A 6 -1.88 17.76 -6.38
N ARG A 7 -1.77 16.53 -6.85
CA ARG A 7 -1.47 16.26 -8.25
C ARG A 7 -2.75 15.98 -9.01
N PRO A 8 -2.78 16.28 -10.31
CA PRO A 8 -3.90 15.84 -11.12
C PRO A 8 -3.93 14.31 -11.11
N ILE A 9 -5.12 13.75 -11.08
CA ILE A 9 -5.29 12.31 -11.25
C ILE A 9 -5.58 12.03 -12.72
N ALA A 10 -5.38 10.78 -13.12
CA ALA A 10 -5.62 10.37 -14.49
C ALA A 10 -7.07 10.64 -14.86
N GLU A 11 -7.29 10.87 -16.14
CA GLU A 11 -8.63 11.11 -16.66
C GLU A 11 -9.57 9.98 -16.23
N GLY A 12 -10.73 10.33 -15.69
CA GLY A 12 -11.69 9.37 -15.19
C GLY A 12 -11.45 8.92 -13.75
N TYR A 13 -10.44 9.48 -13.09
CA TYR A 13 -10.07 9.08 -11.75
C TYR A 13 -10.11 10.24 -10.75
N ASP A 14 -11.03 11.17 -10.92
CA ASP A 14 -11.15 12.32 -10.03
C ASP A 14 -12.32 12.20 -9.05
N ASP A 15 -12.80 10.96 -8.81
CA ASP A 15 -13.90 10.69 -7.90
C ASP A 15 -13.40 10.54 -6.46
N ARG A 16 -12.80 11.61 -5.96
CA ARG A 16 -12.36 11.67 -4.57
C ARG A 16 -13.54 11.91 -3.65
N GLN A 17 -13.39 11.49 -2.41
CA GLN A 17 -14.40 11.75 -1.39
C GLN A 17 -13.83 12.60 -0.28
N ASP A 18 -14.55 13.65 0.08
CA ASP A 18 -14.21 14.49 1.23
C ASP A 18 -14.27 13.62 2.48
N GLY A 19 -13.30 13.81 3.37
CA GLY A 19 -13.23 13.02 4.60
C GLY A 19 -12.56 11.67 4.44
N CYS A 20 -12.24 11.23 3.23
CA CYS A 20 -11.45 10.01 3.04
C CYS A 20 -9.98 10.35 3.24
N LEU A 21 -9.34 9.66 4.19
CA LEU A 21 -7.95 9.90 4.53
C LEU A 21 -7.03 9.75 3.32
N PHE A 22 -7.26 8.75 2.47
CA PHE A 22 -6.39 8.46 1.34
C PHE A 22 -6.75 9.27 0.09
N CYS A 23 -7.92 9.90 0.04
CA CYS A 23 -8.27 10.78 -1.05
C CYS A 23 -7.62 12.16 -0.93
N VAL A 24 -7.22 12.56 0.28
CA VAL A 24 -6.78 13.92 0.57
C VAL A 24 -5.27 14.03 0.83
N VAL A 25 -4.52 12.95 0.63
CA VAL A 25 -3.07 12.98 0.83
C VAL A 25 -2.45 13.89 -0.22
N ARG A 26 -1.54 14.76 0.21
CA ARG A 26 -0.87 15.70 -0.67
C ARG A 26 0.28 15.03 -1.42
N SER A 27 0.54 15.48 -2.64
CA SER A 27 1.55 14.88 -3.49
C SER A 27 2.96 14.94 -2.87
N ASN A 28 3.25 15.96 -2.04
CA ASN A 28 4.56 16.06 -1.40
C ASN A 28 4.74 15.03 -0.27
N GLU A 29 3.68 14.31 0.08
CA GLU A 29 3.74 13.22 1.04
C GLU A 29 3.87 11.87 0.36
N PHE A 30 3.82 11.83 -0.96
CA PHE A 30 3.99 10.58 -1.71
C PHE A 30 5.46 10.18 -1.68
N LEU A 31 5.71 8.89 -1.49
CA LEU A 31 7.05 8.33 -1.72
C LEU A 31 7.32 8.18 -3.21
N ASP A 32 6.28 7.88 -3.98
CA ASP A 32 6.34 7.74 -5.42
C ASP A 32 4.90 7.78 -5.95
N GLU A 33 4.73 7.93 -7.25
CA GLU A 33 3.40 7.88 -7.87
C GLU A 33 3.50 7.53 -9.34
N ASN A 34 2.39 7.00 -9.88
CA ASN A 34 2.19 6.86 -11.31
C ASN A 34 0.80 7.42 -11.64
N ALA A 35 0.30 7.15 -12.85
CA ALA A 35 -0.96 7.75 -13.28
C ALA A 35 -2.16 7.34 -12.43
N PHE A 36 -2.13 6.14 -11.82
CA PHE A 36 -3.31 5.56 -11.18
C PHE A 36 -3.17 5.34 -9.69
N CYS A 37 -1.95 5.40 -9.15
CA CYS A 37 -1.75 5.15 -7.73
C CYS A 37 -0.56 5.92 -7.19
N TYR A 38 -0.44 5.93 -5.87
CA TYR A 38 0.72 6.49 -5.19
C TYR A 38 1.18 5.58 -4.06
N ALA A 39 2.42 5.75 -3.65
CA ALA A 39 2.99 5.06 -2.50
C ALA A 39 3.14 6.05 -1.35
N SER A 40 2.84 5.61 -0.15
CA SER A 40 2.94 6.42 1.06
C SER A 40 3.50 5.59 2.21
N LYS A 41 4.06 6.24 3.20
CA LYS A 41 4.44 5.55 4.44
C LYS A 41 3.19 5.13 5.18
N ASP A 42 3.22 3.94 5.79
CA ASP A 42 2.19 3.59 6.75
C ASP A 42 2.40 4.44 8.01
N ALA A 43 1.32 5.02 8.53
CA ALA A 43 1.40 5.88 9.71
C ALA A 43 1.77 5.09 10.98
N HIS A 44 1.52 3.78 10.96
CA HIS A 44 1.81 2.87 12.07
C HIS A 44 2.61 1.68 11.58
N PRO A 45 3.85 1.91 11.12
CA PRO A 45 4.62 0.88 10.43
C PRO A 45 4.89 -0.32 11.34
N VAL A 46 4.70 -1.53 10.83
CA VAL A 46 5.02 -2.74 11.58
C VAL A 46 6.49 -3.10 11.45
N THR A 47 7.14 -2.65 10.39
CA THR A 47 8.59 -2.70 10.23
C THR A 47 9.05 -1.38 9.63
N HIS A 48 10.36 -1.09 9.73
CA HIS A 48 10.91 0.11 9.10
C HIS A 48 10.65 0.08 7.60
N GLN A 49 10.18 1.19 7.05
CA GLN A 49 9.85 1.37 5.62
C GLN A 49 8.59 0.64 5.15
N HIS A 50 7.74 0.23 6.08
CA HIS A 50 6.42 -0.30 5.73
C HIS A 50 5.68 0.75 4.89
N ALA A 51 5.29 0.38 3.68
CA ALA A 51 4.65 1.29 2.73
C ALA A 51 3.26 0.81 2.35
N LEU A 52 2.46 1.75 1.89
CA LEU A 52 1.12 1.50 1.34
C LEU A 52 1.11 1.92 -0.12
N ILE A 53 0.48 1.12 -0.96
CA ILE A 53 0.22 1.48 -2.35
C ILE A 53 -1.29 1.70 -2.46
N ILE A 54 -1.66 2.89 -2.93
CA ILE A 54 -3.03 3.40 -2.80
C ILE A 54 -3.50 3.90 -4.16
N PRO A 55 -4.63 3.38 -4.68
CA PRO A 55 -5.16 3.94 -5.93
C PRO A 55 -5.64 5.37 -5.72
N LYS A 56 -5.45 6.20 -6.72
CA LYS A 56 -5.88 7.61 -6.66
C LYS A 56 -7.39 7.75 -6.66
N ARG A 57 -8.08 6.88 -7.40
CA ARG A 57 -9.54 6.85 -7.43
C ARG A 57 -10.06 6.33 -6.09
N HIS A 58 -11.13 6.90 -5.59
CA HIS A 58 -11.78 6.37 -4.40
C HIS A 58 -12.48 5.07 -4.75
N VAL A 59 -11.90 3.96 -4.32
CA VAL A 59 -12.47 2.63 -4.51
C VAL A 59 -12.27 1.89 -3.20
N VAL A 60 -13.35 1.31 -2.69
CA VAL A 60 -13.34 0.70 -1.36
C VAL A 60 -12.86 -0.73 -1.41
N ASP A 61 -13.31 -1.50 -2.40
CA ASP A 61 -13.11 -2.93 -2.49
C ASP A 61 -12.06 -3.25 -3.55
N TYR A 62 -11.06 -4.04 -3.18
CA TYR A 62 -9.97 -4.43 -4.08
C TYR A 62 -10.51 -5.03 -5.39
N PHE A 63 -11.60 -5.78 -5.32
CA PHE A 63 -12.15 -6.46 -6.49
C PHE A 63 -12.88 -5.50 -7.44
N ASP A 64 -13.07 -4.25 -7.03
CA ASP A 64 -13.62 -3.21 -7.90
C ASP A 64 -12.55 -2.40 -8.61
N LEU A 65 -11.28 -2.72 -8.42
CA LEU A 65 -10.20 -2.08 -9.17
C LEU A 65 -10.30 -2.44 -10.65
N THR A 66 -9.92 -1.50 -11.50
CA THR A 66 -9.81 -1.78 -12.94
C THR A 66 -8.51 -2.54 -13.21
N GLU A 67 -8.42 -3.16 -14.40
CA GLU A 67 -7.20 -3.84 -14.81
C GLU A 67 -6.01 -2.87 -14.87
N LEU A 68 -6.24 -1.64 -15.32
CA LEU A 68 -5.19 -0.63 -15.36
C LEU A 68 -4.72 -0.27 -13.96
N GLU A 69 -5.62 -0.18 -13.01
CA GLU A 69 -5.27 0.09 -11.61
C GLU A 69 -4.46 -1.06 -11.02
N VAL A 70 -4.87 -2.29 -11.26
CA VAL A 70 -4.13 -3.46 -10.77
C VAL A 70 -2.71 -3.48 -11.35
N ALA A 71 -2.58 -3.23 -12.64
CA ALA A 71 -1.27 -3.19 -13.28
C ALA A 71 -0.40 -2.06 -12.71
N ALA A 72 -0.99 -0.89 -12.49
CA ALA A 72 -0.27 0.25 -11.94
C ALA A 72 0.20 -0.02 -10.52
N ILE A 73 -0.65 -0.67 -9.70
CA ILE A 73 -0.30 -1.04 -8.34
C ILE A 73 0.86 -2.04 -8.34
N HIS A 74 0.81 -3.03 -9.21
CA HIS A 74 1.89 -4.01 -9.32
C HIS A 74 3.21 -3.35 -9.69
N GLN A 75 3.19 -2.43 -10.65
CA GLN A 75 4.39 -1.70 -11.06
C GLN A 75 4.92 -0.84 -9.92
N MET A 76 4.04 -0.24 -9.13
CA MET A 76 4.45 0.55 -7.97
C MET A 76 5.07 -0.33 -6.90
N LEU A 77 4.54 -1.53 -6.68
CA LEU A 77 5.15 -2.49 -5.76
C LEU A 77 6.58 -2.82 -6.18
N ILE A 78 6.81 -3.03 -7.48
CA ILE A 78 8.16 -3.30 -8.01
C ILE A 78 9.07 -2.11 -7.75
N ALA A 79 8.62 -0.90 -8.06
CA ALA A 79 9.42 0.31 -7.89
C ALA A 79 9.78 0.52 -6.41
N MET A 80 8.82 0.35 -5.52
CA MET A 80 9.06 0.53 -4.09
C MET A 80 9.94 -0.56 -3.51
N ARG A 81 9.77 -1.82 -3.96
CA ARG A 81 10.68 -2.89 -3.58
C ARG A 81 12.11 -2.52 -3.89
N ASN A 82 12.35 -2.07 -5.12
CA ASN A 82 13.71 -1.74 -5.56
C ASN A 82 14.28 -0.58 -4.75
N ARG A 83 13.48 0.45 -4.52
CA ARG A 83 13.89 1.61 -3.73
C ARG A 83 14.25 1.19 -2.30
N ILE A 84 13.39 0.42 -1.67
CA ILE A 84 13.60 -0.02 -0.28
C ILE A 84 14.87 -0.88 -0.18
N LYS A 85 15.06 -1.80 -1.11
CA LYS A 85 16.24 -2.66 -1.10
C LYS A 85 17.52 -1.89 -1.36
N ASN A 86 17.47 -0.85 -2.18
CA ASN A 86 18.63 0.00 -2.41
C ASN A 86 18.97 0.84 -1.19
N ASP A 87 17.94 1.29 -0.46
CA ASP A 87 18.14 2.11 0.75
C ASP A 87 18.62 1.27 1.94
N ASP A 88 18.26 -0.02 1.97
CA ASP A 88 18.58 -0.88 3.11
C ASP A 88 18.86 -2.31 2.61
N LEU A 89 20.14 -2.66 2.56
CA LEU A 89 20.57 -3.95 2.07
C LEU A 89 20.21 -5.12 2.97
N THR A 90 19.74 -4.84 4.20
CA THR A 90 19.30 -5.90 5.11
C THR A 90 17.89 -6.40 4.80
N VAL A 91 17.17 -5.73 3.91
CA VAL A 91 15.84 -6.17 3.49
C VAL A 91 15.97 -7.33 2.52
N ASN A 92 15.51 -8.51 2.91
CA ASN A 92 15.64 -9.74 2.12
C ASN A 92 14.32 -10.39 1.78
N GLY A 93 13.21 -9.79 2.15
CA GLY A 93 11.90 -10.32 1.83
C GLY A 93 10.83 -9.27 2.05
N PHE A 94 9.64 -9.61 1.60
CA PHE A 94 8.48 -8.72 1.75
C PHE A 94 7.23 -9.54 1.98
N ASN A 95 6.32 -8.99 2.78
CA ASN A 95 4.95 -9.42 2.77
C ASN A 95 4.12 -8.37 2.03
N ILE A 96 3.24 -8.83 1.17
CA ILE A 96 2.34 -8.00 0.41
C ILE A 96 0.93 -8.44 0.75
N GLY A 97 0.06 -7.51 1.10
CA GLY A 97 -1.30 -7.88 1.46
C GLY A 97 -2.27 -6.73 1.37
N VAL A 98 -3.53 -7.08 1.23
CA VAL A 98 -4.63 -6.13 1.20
C VAL A 98 -5.77 -6.71 2.01
N ASN A 99 -6.39 -5.87 2.83
CA ASN A 99 -7.56 -6.26 3.62
C ASN A 99 -8.82 -5.87 2.84
N VAL A 100 -9.68 -6.82 2.57
CA VAL A 100 -10.92 -6.60 1.82
C VAL A 100 -12.08 -6.83 2.76
N GLY A 101 -12.74 -5.74 3.14
CA GLY A 101 -13.88 -5.77 4.05
C GLY A 101 -13.51 -5.62 5.51
N LYS A 102 -14.44 -5.13 6.32
CA LYS A 102 -14.24 -4.91 7.74
C LYS A 102 -13.89 -6.19 8.49
N ILE A 103 -14.53 -7.28 8.12
CA ILE A 103 -14.29 -8.60 8.72
C ILE A 103 -12.84 -9.03 8.57
N ALA A 104 -12.18 -8.59 7.48
CA ALA A 104 -10.79 -8.93 7.22
C ALA A 104 -9.82 -7.86 7.76
N GLY A 105 -10.35 -6.82 8.43
CA GLY A 105 -9.52 -5.81 9.06
C GLY A 105 -9.34 -4.52 8.27
N GLN A 106 -10.14 -4.31 7.21
CA GLN A 106 -10.07 -3.05 6.46
C GLN A 106 -10.64 -1.91 7.30
N SER A 107 -9.75 -1.06 7.81
CA SER A 107 -10.15 0.04 8.70
C SER A 107 -10.42 1.35 7.97
N ILE A 108 -9.82 1.54 6.80
CA ILE A 108 -10.04 2.72 5.97
C ILE A 108 -10.75 2.29 4.70
N PRO A 109 -11.92 2.86 4.37
CA PRO A 109 -12.73 2.42 3.23
C PRO A 109 -12.20 2.99 1.91
N HIS A 110 -10.97 2.65 1.58
CA HIS A 110 -10.27 3.02 0.37
C HIS A 110 -9.14 1.99 0.21
N VAL A 111 -9.07 1.34 -0.91
CA VAL A 111 -8.09 0.26 -1.15
C VAL A 111 -6.68 0.74 -0.81
N HIS A 112 -5.96 -0.07 -0.05
CA HIS A 112 -4.54 0.16 0.18
C HIS A 112 -3.85 -1.18 0.33
N VAL A 113 -2.76 -1.34 -0.40
CA VAL A 113 -1.98 -2.58 -0.43
C VAL A 113 -0.73 -2.36 0.40
N HIS A 114 -0.54 -3.21 1.39
CA HIS A 114 0.64 -3.16 2.26
C HIS A 114 1.85 -3.76 1.56
N LEU A 115 2.98 -3.08 1.67
CA LEU A 115 4.28 -3.61 1.30
C LEU A 115 5.15 -3.55 2.54
N ILE A 116 5.41 -4.72 3.13
CA ILE A 116 6.07 -4.82 4.43
C ILE A 116 7.46 -5.41 4.23
N PRO A 117 8.52 -4.60 4.35
CA PRO A 117 9.89 -5.11 4.24
C PRO A 117 10.21 -6.03 5.41
N ARG A 118 10.88 -7.13 5.12
CA ARG A 118 11.24 -8.10 6.13
C ARG A 118 12.76 -8.24 6.22
N ARG A 119 13.23 -8.42 7.44
CA ARG A 119 14.66 -8.57 7.73
C ARG A 119 14.85 -9.80 8.61
N GLN A 120 15.98 -10.44 8.45
CA GLN A 120 16.26 -11.62 9.28
C GLN A 120 16.22 -11.22 10.76
N GLY A 121 15.51 -12.01 11.55
CA GLY A 121 15.40 -11.79 13.00
C GLY A 121 14.34 -10.79 13.42
N ASP A 122 13.57 -10.21 12.49
CA ASP A 122 12.50 -9.27 12.85
C ASP A 122 11.35 -9.99 13.58
N VAL A 123 11.17 -11.28 13.33
CA VAL A 123 10.34 -12.17 14.15
C VAL A 123 11.11 -13.47 14.36
N GLU A 124 10.76 -14.22 15.40
CA GLU A 124 11.47 -15.44 15.74
C GLU A 124 11.27 -16.52 14.67
N ASN A 125 10.06 -16.74 14.24
CA ASN A 125 9.76 -17.74 13.22
C ASN A 125 8.72 -17.18 12.24
N PRO A 126 9.15 -16.80 11.03
CA PRO A 126 8.24 -16.19 10.06
C PRO A 126 7.42 -17.19 9.25
N GLN A 127 7.57 -18.49 9.49
CA GLN A 127 6.87 -19.50 8.70
C GLN A 127 5.37 -19.19 8.62
N GLY A 128 4.80 -19.29 7.43
CA GLY A 128 3.39 -19.07 7.19
C GLY A 128 3.05 -17.60 6.88
N GLY A 129 3.85 -16.66 7.37
CA GLY A 129 3.71 -15.22 7.04
C GLY A 129 2.28 -14.71 7.05
N VAL A 130 1.73 -14.49 5.86
CA VAL A 130 0.38 -13.95 5.66
C VAL A 130 -0.72 -14.74 6.38
N ARG A 131 -0.48 -16.03 6.62
CA ARG A 131 -1.44 -16.86 7.37
C ARG A 131 -1.64 -16.36 8.80
N GLY A 132 -0.77 -15.49 9.27
CA GLY A 132 -0.86 -14.90 10.60
C GLY A 132 -2.05 -13.97 10.80
N VAL A 133 -2.85 -13.71 9.74
CA VAL A 133 -4.14 -13.03 9.89
C VAL A 133 -5.07 -13.83 10.81
N ILE A 134 -4.84 -15.14 10.93
CA ILE A 134 -5.44 -15.99 11.96
C ILE A 134 -4.28 -16.44 12.84
N PRO A 135 -4.02 -15.76 13.97
CA PRO A 135 -2.76 -15.93 14.70
C PRO A 135 -2.42 -17.36 15.07
N ASP A 136 -3.40 -18.14 15.50
CA ASP A 136 -3.15 -19.51 15.93
C ASP A 136 -2.90 -20.47 14.76
N LYS A 137 -3.10 -20.01 13.53
CA LYS A 137 -2.98 -20.85 12.34
C LYS A 137 -1.84 -20.42 11.43
N GLN A 138 -1.01 -19.50 11.88
CA GLN A 138 0.08 -18.98 11.04
C GLN A 138 1.06 -20.09 10.66
N LYS A 139 1.53 -20.84 11.63
CA LYS A 139 2.58 -21.85 11.41
C LYS A 139 1.99 -23.22 11.14
N TYR A 140 2.70 -24.00 10.36
CA TYR A 140 2.28 -25.36 10.01
C TYR A 140 3.49 -26.27 9.84
#